data_83d6510b6068ff98d15a2a614880aefa
#
_entry.id   83d6510b6068ff98d15a2a614880aefa
#
_cell.length_a   1.000
_cell.length_b   1.000
_cell.length_c   1.000
_cell.angle_alpha   90.00
_cell.angle_beta   90.00
_cell.angle_gamma   90.00
#
_symmetry.space_group_name_H-M   'P 1'
#
loop_
_entity.id
_entity.type
_entity.pdbx_description
1 polymer ?
#
loop_
_entity_poly.entity_id
_entity_poly.type
_entity_poly.pdbx_seq_one_letter_code
_entity_poly.pdbx_strand_id
1 'polypeptide(L)'
;MKHDTRKTGPSQRMLRVGELVRHALAALFTRGEIEDETLTGLVVTVPEVRMSPDLRLATAYVMPLGGEHADDVVAALNRHQRFIRGRIAPELDLKFAPEIRFMVDTTFEEYGRIDALLRSERVQRDLRDEDDDEG
;
A
#
# COMPACT_ATOMS: atom_id res chain seq x y z
N MET A 1 -23.12 22.89 -15.84
CA MET A 1 -22.76 22.33 -15.59
C MET A 1 -22.38 21.34 -15.19
N LYS A 2 -22.14 21.07 -14.96
CA LYS A 2 -21.74 20.26 -14.58
C LYS A 2 -21.52 19.26 -14.69
N HIS A 3 -21.22 19.01 -14.91
CA HIS A 3 -20.98 18.05 -14.93
C HIS A 3 -20.10 17.21 -14.74
N ASP A 4 -19.37 17.61 -14.91
CA ASP A 4 -18.33 16.97 -14.59
C ASP A 4 -18.37 16.22 -13.40
N THR A 5 -19.28 16.08 -12.86
CA THR A 5 -19.60 15.30 -11.78
C THR A 5 -19.33 13.89 -11.94
N ARG A 6 -18.96 13.50 -13.15
CA ARG A 6 -18.72 12.15 -13.37
C ARG A 6 -17.31 11.77 -13.22
N LYS A 7 -16.50 12.52 -12.53
CA LYS A 7 -15.16 12.11 -12.28
C LYS A 7 -15.17 10.84 -11.48
N THR A 8 -14.60 9.80 -12.02
CA THR A 8 -14.51 8.52 -11.36
C THR A 8 -13.30 8.41 -10.48
N GLY A 9 -12.31 9.27 -10.66
CA GLY A 9 -11.08 9.23 -9.88
C GLY A 9 -11.12 10.15 -8.67
N PRO A 10 -10.09 10.06 -7.81
CA PRO A 10 -9.99 10.93 -6.64
C PRO A 10 -9.72 12.37 -7.03
N SER A 11 -10.19 13.30 -6.22
CA SER A 11 -9.92 14.71 -6.42
C SER A 11 -8.47 15.05 -6.07
N GLN A 12 -8.01 16.23 -6.50
CA GLN A 12 -6.68 16.70 -6.14
C GLN A 12 -6.50 16.76 -4.62
N ARG A 13 -7.53 17.19 -3.91
CA ARG A 13 -7.46 17.26 -2.46
C ARG A 13 -7.32 15.87 -1.84
N MET A 14 -8.08 14.90 -2.33
CA MET A 14 -7.96 13.52 -1.86
C MET A 14 -6.55 12.98 -2.08
N LEU A 15 -5.98 13.24 -3.25
CA LEU A 15 -4.63 12.79 -3.56
C LEU A 15 -3.59 13.45 -2.66
N ARG A 16 -3.74 14.75 -2.42
CA ARG A 16 -2.80 15.49 -1.58
C ARG A 16 -2.84 15.00 -0.14
N VAL A 17 -4.03 14.86 0.41
CA VAL A 17 -4.17 14.39 1.79
C VAL A 17 -3.68 12.95 1.91
N GLY A 18 -3.99 12.11 0.92
CA GLY A 18 -3.49 10.75 0.90
C GLY A 18 -1.97 10.68 0.95
N GLU A 19 -1.29 11.56 0.20
CA GLU A 19 0.17 11.60 0.22
C GLU A 19 0.71 12.10 1.56
N LEU A 20 0.04 13.05 2.20
CA LEU A 20 0.44 13.48 3.54
C LEU A 20 0.35 12.33 4.53
N VAL A 21 -0.75 11.58 4.48
CA VAL A 21 -0.93 10.43 5.35
C VAL A 21 0.13 9.36 5.05
N ARG A 22 0.37 9.09 3.78
CA ARG A 22 1.35 8.08 3.37
C ARG A 22 2.74 8.41 3.91
N HIS A 23 3.17 9.66 3.74
CA HIS A 23 4.47 10.10 4.23
C HIS A 23 4.57 9.99 5.76
N ALA A 24 3.53 10.40 6.46
CA ALA A 24 3.51 10.34 7.91
C ALA A 24 3.58 8.90 8.40
N LEU A 25 2.85 8.00 7.77
CA LEU A 25 2.87 6.58 8.12
C LEU A 25 4.24 5.96 7.85
N ALA A 26 4.81 6.23 6.68
CA ALA A 26 6.12 5.69 6.34
C ALA A 26 7.18 6.13 7.35
N ALA A 27 7.15 7.39 7.75
CA ALA A 27 8.07 7.91 8.75
C ALA A 27 7.87 7.23 10.11
N LEU A 28 6.62 7.04 10.51
CA LEU A 28 6.31 6.38 11.77
C LEU A 28 6.82 4.94 11.78
N PHE A 29 6.59 4.21 10.69
CA PHE A 29 7.04 2.82 10.61
C PHE A 29 8.56 2.72 10.60
N THR A 30 9.23 3.68 9.97
CA THR A 30 10.70 3.70 9.97
C THR A 30 11.26 3.93 11.37
N ARG A 31 10.56 4.72 12.19
CA ARG A 31 11.00 4.96 13.57
C ARG A 31 10.78 3.76 14.48
N GLY A 32 9.94 2.81 14.08
CA GLY A 32 9.72 1.59 14.85
C GLY A 32 9.05 1.82 16.20
N GLU A 33 8.16 2.79 16.28
CA GLU A 33 7.52 3.17 17.56
C GLU A 33 6.34 2.30 17.95
N ILE A 34 5.89 1.42 17.07
CA ILE A 34 4.74 0.56 17.37
C ILE A 34 5.25 -0.71 18.04
N GLU A 35 4.90 -0.87 19.30
CA GLU A 35 5.32 -2.05 20.06
C GLU A 35 4.37 -3.21 19.81
N ASP A 36 4.78 -4.13 18.94
CA ASP A 36 4.02 -5.33 18.63
C ASP A 36 5.02 -6.35 18.08
N GLU A 37 5.02 -7.53 18.66
CA GLU A 37 5.96 -8.58 18.27
C GLU A 37 5.84 -8.92 16.78
N THR A 38 4.63 -8.86 16.25
CA THR A 38 4.40 -9.16 14.84
C THR A 38 5.18 -8.19 13.93
N LEU A 39 5.40 -6.97 14.40
CA LEU A 39 6.06 -5.93 13.60
C LEU A 39 7.56 -5.83 13.86
N THR A 40 8.05 -6.50 14.89
CA THR A 40 9.46 -6.40 15.30
C THR A 40 10.37 -6.94 14.21
N GLY A 41 11.34 -6.12 13.80
CA GLY A 41 12.31 -6.52 12.80
C GLY A 41 11.81 -6.50 11.38
N LEU A 42 10.56 -6.10 11.17
CA LEU A 42 10.00 -6.03 9.83
C LEU A 42 10.07 -4.60 9.28
N VAL A 43 10.33 -4.51 7.99
CA VAL A 43 10.21 -3.23 7.27
C VAL A 43 8.87 -3.24 6.58
N VAL A 44 7.99 -2.32 6.96
CA VAL A 44 6.65 -2.21 6.39
C VAL A 44 6.63 -1.02 5.45
N THR A 45 6.28 -1.26 4.20
CA THR A 45 6.16 -0.20 3.20
C THR A 45 4.70 0.21 3.04
N VAL A 46 4.50 1.47 2.66
CA VAL A 46 3.17 2.03 2.43
C VAL A 46 3.10 2.53 0.98
N PRO A 47 2.86 1.63 0.02
CA PRO A 47 2.82 2.03 -1.38
C PRO A 47 1.73 3.04 -1.71
N GLU A 48 0.59 2.98 -1.03
CA GLU A 48 -0.53 3.82 -1.39
C GLU A 48 -1.44 4.08 -0.21
N VAL A 49 -2.01 5.28 -0.16
CA VAL A 49 -3.10 5.62 0.76
C VAL A 49 -4.21 6.23 -0.07
N ARG A 50 -5.41 5.70 0.08
CA ARG A 50 -6.61 6.22 -0.58
C ARG A 50 -7.52 6.87 0.44
N MET A 51 -7.97 8.08 0.12
CA MET A 51 -8.85 8.84 0.99
C MET A 51 -10.30 8.68 0.54
N SER A 52 -11.22 8.65 1.51
CA SER A 52 -12.63 8.81 1.19
C SER A 52 -12.89 10.24 0.72
N PRO A 53 -13.97 10.48 -0.06
CA PRO A 53 -14.23 11.83 -0.57
C PRO A 53 -14.39 12.88 0.52
N ASP A 54 -14.92 12.50 1.67
CA ASP A 54 -15.08 13.42 2.80
C ASP A 54 -13.82 13.53 3.66
N LEU A 55 -12.73 12.85 3.27
CA LEU A 55 -11.45 12.85 3.95
C LEU A 55 -11.49 12.31 5.38
N ARG A 56 -12.53 11.57 5.73
CA ARG A 56 -12.66 11.02 7.08
C ARG A 56 -12.02 9.65 7.25
N LEU A 57 -11.81 8.94 6.15
CA LEU A 57 -11.21 7.61 6.19
C LEU A 57 -10.02 7.53 5.24
N ALA A 58 -8.90 7.11 5.78
CA ALA A 58 -7.71 6.80 5.00
C ALA A 58 -7.54 5.29 4.96
N THR A 59 -7.51 4.71 3.78
CA THR A 59 -7.19 3.30 3.60
C THR A 59 -5.74 3.20 3.18
N ALA A 60 -4.90 2.70 4.07
CA ALA A 60 -3.47 2.58 3.84
C ALA A 60 -3.16 1.15 3.37
N TYR A 61 -2.66 1.04 2.16
CA TYR A 61 -2.22 -0.24 1.61
C TYR A 61 -0.77 -0.43 2.00
N VAL A 62 -0.49 -1.56 2.65
CA VAL A 62 0.83 -1.81 3.21
C VAL A 62 1.34 -3.18 2.76
N MET A 63 2.66 -3.31 2.79
CA MET A 63 3.29 -4.56 2.42
C MET A 63 4.60 -4.67 3.21
N PRO A 64 4.81 -5.76 3.96
CA PRO A 64 6.12 -5.99 4.55
C PRO A 64 7.12 -6.30 3.45
N LEU A 65 8.36 -5.86 3.66
CA LEU A 65 9.41 -6.15 2.71
C LEU A 65 9.61 -7.66 2.64
N GLY A 66 9.59 -8.20 1.42
CA GLY A 66 9.62 -9.64 1.23
C GLY A 66 8.25 -10.27 1.09
N GLY A 67 7.20 -9.57 1.51
CA GLY A 67 5.83 -10.03 1.31
C GLY A 67 5.31 -11.07 2.27
N GLU A 68 6.14 -11.60 3.17
CA GLU A 68 5.72 -12.62 4.11
C GLU A 68 4.92 -12.05 5.28
N HIS A 69 3.95 -12.80 5.74
CA HIS A 69 3.13 -12.45 6.90
C HIS A 69 2.34 -11.15 6.73
N ALA A 70 1.98 -10.82 5.47
CA ALA A 70 1.28 -9.57 5.19
C ALA A 70 -0.04 -9.45 5.97
N ASP A 71 -0.81 -10.55 6.06
CA ASP A 71 -2.07 -10.53 6.78
C ASP A 71 -1.87 -10.29 8.27
N ASP A 72 -0.84 -10.90 8.85
CA ASP A 72 -0.53 -10.71 10.27
C ASP A 72 -0.09 -9.26 10.54
N VAL A 73 0.69 -8.69 9.62
CA VAL A 73 1.14 -7.31 9.73
C VAL A 73 -0.05 -6.36 9.70
N VAL A 74 -0.98 -6.57 8.76
CA VAL A 74 -2.18 -5.74 8.65
C VAL A 74 -3.02 -5.85 9.91
N ALA A 75 -3.20 -7.07 10.43
CA ALA A 75 -3.96 -7.24 11.67
C ALA A 75 -3.30 -6.50 12.84
N ALA A 76 -1.97 -6.56 12.93
CA ALA A 76 -1.24 -5.86 13.98
C ALA A 76 -1.41 -4.34 13.85
N LEU A 77 -1.28 -3.82 12.64
CA LEU A 77 -1.45 -2.38 12.41
C LEU A 77 -2.86 -1.92 12.77
N ASN A 78 -3.86 -2.71 12.40
CA ASN A 78 -5.25 -2.38 12.73
C ASN A 78 -5.51 -2.44 14.23
N ARG A 79 -4.80 -3.29 14.97
CA ARG A 79 -4.91 -3.30 16.44
C ARG A 79 -4.41 -1.98 17.04
N HIS A 80 -3.49 -1.30 16.37
CA HIS A 80 -2.88 -0.07 16.87
C HIS A 80 -3.37 1.19 16.14
N GLN A 81 -4.53 1.12 15.50
CA GLN A 81 -5.05 2.24 14.72
C GLN A 81 -5.12 3.55 15.50
N ARG A 82 -5.59 3.48 16.74
CA ARG A 82 -5.75 4.69 17.54
C ARG A 82 -4.41 5.33 17.88
N PHE A 83 -3.46 4.49 18.25
CA PHE A 83 -2.11 4.97 18.55
C PHE A 83 -1.50 5.63 17.31
N ILE A 84 -1.61 4.95 16.16
CA ILE A 84 -1.04 5.43 14.92
C ILE A 84 -1.68 6.74 14.51
N ARG A 85 -3.01 6.82 14.58
CA ARG A 85 -3.74 8.04 14.25
C ARG A 85 -3.27 9.20 15.12
N GLY A 86 -3.13 8.96 16.42
CA GLY A 86 -2.68 10.00 17.34
C GLY A 86 -1.27 10.48 17.06
N ARG A 87 -0.41 9.56 16.62
CA ARG A 87 0.98 9.92 16.34
C ARG A 87 1.14 10.72 15.05
N ILE A 88 0.33 10.45 14.04
CA ILE A 88 0.50 11.16 12.77
C ILE A 88 -0.39 12.41 12.68
N ALA A 89 -1.43 12.52 13.50
CA ALA A 89 -2.36 13.64 13.41
C ALA A 89 -1.69 15.01 13.40
N PRO A 90 -0.72 15.30 14.27
CA PRO A 90 -0.08 16.61 14.25
C PRO A 90 0.66 16.92 12.96
N GLU A 91 1.12 15.89 12.25
CA GLU A 91 1.89 16.08 11.02
C GLU A 91 1.00 16.35 9.82
N LEU A 92 -0.29 16.06 9.92
CA LEU A 92 -1.22 16.23 8.80
C LEU A 92 -1.76 17.64 8.67
N ASP A 93 -1.72 18.41 9.74
CA ASP A 93 -2.23 19.78 9.78
C ASP A 93 -3.65 19.87 9.23
N LEU A 94 -4.49 18.93 9.61
CA LEU A 94 -5.88 18.88 9.22
C LEU A 94 -6.76 19.21 10.42
N LYS A 95 -7.91 19.79 10.16
CA LYS A 95 -8.86 20.10 11.22
C LYS A 95 -9.28 18.84 11.97
N PHE A 96 -9.50 17.76 11.25
CA PHE A 96 -9.82 16.46 11.82
C PHE A 96 -8.89 15.42 11.20
N ALA A 97 -8.25 14.63 12.04
CA ALA A 97 -7.44 13.52 11.55
C ALA A 97 -8.37 12.43 11.04
N PRO A 98 -8.09 11.86 9.88
CA PRO A 98 -8.92 10.77 9.37
C PRO A 98 -8.72 9.51 10.21
N GLU A 99 -9.73 8.65 10.19
CA GLU A 99 -9.54 7.30 10.68
C GLU A 99 -8.65 6.56 9.69
N ILE A 100 -7.86 5.63 10.19
CA ILE A 100 -6.94 4.90 9.34
C ILE A 100 -7.26 3.43 9.38
N ARG A 101 -7.38 2.83 8.20
CA ARG A 101 -7.59 1.40 8.05
C ARG A 101 -6.46 0.85 7.21
N PHE A 102 -5.91 -0.27 7.62
CA PHE A 102 -4.81 -0.91 6.91
C PHE A 102 -5.29 -2.11 6.14
N MET A 103 -4.79 -2.27 4.94
CA MET A 103 -5.08 -3.40 4.07
C MET A 103 -3.81 -3.85 3.38
N VAL A 104 -3.76 -5.11 2.99
CA VAL A 104 -2.62 -5.64 2.25
C VAL A 104 -2.63 -5.04 0.85
N ASP A 105 -1.47 -4.59 0.41
CA ASP A 105 -1.31 -4.14 -0.98
C ASP A 105 -1.10 -5.36 -1.86
N THR A 106 -2.09 -5.71 -2.65
CA THR A 106 -2.04 -6.86 -3.54
C THR A 106 -1.48 -6.54 -4.92
N THR A 107 -1.21 -5.27 -5.18
CA THR A 107 -0.70 -4.84 -6.49
C THR A 107 0.57 -5.57 -6.86
N PHE A 108 1.48 -5.70 -5.91
CA PHE A 108 2.74 -6.38 -6.13
C PHE A 108 2.53 -7.85 -6.50
N GLU A 109 1.59 -8.53 -5.84
CA GLU A 109 1.28 -9.91 -6.14
C GLU A 109 0.70 -10.05 -7.54
N GLU A 110 -0.17 -9.13 -7.92
CA GLU A 110 -0.77 -9.14 -9.24
C GLU A 110 0.28 -8.95 -10.33
N TYR A 111 1.17 -7.99 -10.14
CA TYR A 111 2.27 -7.76 -11.08
C TYR A 111 3.22 -8.96 -11.11
N GLY A 112 3.52 -9.54 -9.96
CA GLY A 112 4.37 -10.70 -9.87
C GLY A 112 3.78 -11.90 -10.61
N ARG A 113 2.48 -12.06 -10.49
CA ARG A 113 1.77 -13.15 -11.17
C ARG A 113 1.82 -12.98 -12.69
N ILE A 114 1.54 -11.78 -13.16
CA ILE A 114 1.60 -11.45 -14.58
C ILE A 114 3.02 -11.63 -15.11
N ASP A 115 4.01 -11.13 -14.38
CA ASP A 115 5.40 -11.23 -14.77
C ASP A 115 5.84 -12.69 -14.84
N ALA A 116 5.42 -13.51 -13.89
CA ALA A 116 5.75 -14.93 -13.89
C ALA A 116 5.15 -15.64 -15.11
N LEU A 117 3.93 -15.30 -15.47
CA LEU A 117 3.30 -15.85 -16.65
C LEU A 117 4.06 -15.45 -17.92
N LEU A 118 4.44 -14.21 -18.03
CA LEU A 118 5.18 -13.71 -19.18
C LEU A 118 6.57 -14.37 -19.28
N ARG A 119 7.21 -14.55 -18.14
CA ARG A 119 8.52 -15.24 -18.13
C ARG A 119 8.39 -16.68 -18.57
N SER A 120 7.36 -17.36 -18.11
CA SER A 120 7.12 -18.75 -18.49
C SER A 120 6.93 -18.87 -19.99
N GLU A 121 6.14 -18.00 -20.59
CA GLU A 121 5.92 -18.00 -22.02
C GLU A 121 7.20 -17.71 -22.78
N ARG A 122 7.98 -16.76 -22.29
CA ARG A 122 9.23 -16.37 -22.91
C ARG A 122 10.26 -17.52 -22.86
N VAL A 123 10.36 -18.17 -21.71
CA VAL A 123 11.27 -19.29 -21.53
C VAL A 123 10.88 -20.44 -22.44
N GLN A 124 9.60 -20.76 -22.53
CA GLN A 124 9.13 -21.81 -23.41
C GLN A 124 9.43 -21.48 -24.87
N ARG A 125 9.27 -20.23 -25.24
CA ARG A 125 9.55 -19.78 -26.60
C ARG A 125 11.04 -19.89 -26.92
N ASP A 126 11.90 -19.47 -25.99
CA ASP A 126 13.32 -19.53 -26.15
C ASP A 126 13.81 -20.98 -26.27
N LEU A 127 13.22 -21.86 -25.49
CA LEU A 127 13.56 -23.28 -25.56
C LEU A 127 13.20 -23.89 -26.92
N ARG A 128 12.06 -23.48 -27.47
CA ARG A 128 11.66 -23.94 -28.79
C ARG A 128 12.61 -23.44 -29.87
N ASP A 129 13.01 -22.18 -29.77
CA ASP A 129 13.93 -21.59 -30.72
C ASP A 129 15.29 -22.27 -30.66
N GLU A 130 15.76 -22.61 -29.47
CA GLU A 130 17.01 -23.35 -29.32
C GLU A 130 16.93 -24.75 -29.95
N ASP A 131 15.82 -25.43 -29.74
CA ASP A 131 15.60 -26.73 -30.33
C ASP A 131 15.56 -26.64 -31.86
N ASP A 132 14.97 -25.62 -32.41
CA ASP A 132 14.94 -25.39 -33.82
C ASP A 132 16.29 -25.08 -34.39
N ASP A 133 17.11 -24.33 -33.64
CA ASP A 133 18.48 -24.01 -34.06
C ASP A 133 19.38 -25.22 -34.04
N GLU A 134 19.14 -26.15 -33.14
CA GLU A 134 19.93 -27.39 -33.08
C GLU A 134 19.48 -28.41 -34.09
N GLY A 135 18.29 -28.24 -34.58
CA GLY A 135 17.75 -29.11 -35.58
C GLY A 135 18.31 -28.75 -36.96
#